data_bf1d59a4614c4429c46fcde6b1ae6b05
#
_entry.id   bf1d59a4614c4429c46fcde6b1ae6b05
#
_cell.length_a   1.000
_cell.length_b   1.000
_cell.length_c   1.000
_cell.angle_alpha   90.00
_cell.angle_beta   90.00
_cell.angle_gamma   90.00
#
_symmetry.space_group_name_H-M   'P 1'
#
loop_
_entity.id
_entity.type
_entity.pdbx_description
1 polymer ?
#
loop_
_entity_poly.entity_id
_entity_poly.type
_entity_poly.pdbx_seq_one_letter_code
_entity_poly.pdbx_strand_id
1 'polypeptide(L)'
;MSVPETESSQAAGGAADAEAAEPENANRWNDPRLPWYGKPRAVDILCWVGIVLSGVFYWALLPLRLSLIGTHPVVAELLNGSTESIISAAAFARAGDGTLAVVLLAAIPGLVKFDVLYWWAGRLWGERFIMALPGGRSAGKHMARVQRAGAKFTWPAVVVSFFLPIPRVIICVIAGWAGMRLVTFLILDVIGALLWTGLLAGLGYALGHDAVVAAKTISHYSWWFTIAIVALSVLFVVRSQRRLRADTAAAAAAAGQDGE
;
A
#
# COMPACT_ATOMS: atom_id res chain seq x y z
N MET A 1 63.27 -21.97 -41.36
CA MET A 1 62.53 -22.68 -40.31
C MET A 1 61.66 -21.62 -39.66
N SER A 2 60.48 -21.39 -40.29
CA SER A 2 59.50 -20.35 -39.93
C SER A 2 58.38 -20.96 -39.11
N VAL A 3 58.22 -20.45 -37.91
CA VAL A 3 57.14 -20.81 -36.97
C VAL A 3 55.90 -19.98 -37.32
N PRO A 4 54.68 -20.52 -37.38
CA PRO A 4 53.51 -19.77 -37.76
C PRO A 4 52.97 -18.99 -36.56
N GLU A 5 52.86 -17.65 -36.73
CA GLU A 5 52.30 -16.65 -35.77
C GLU A 5 50.76 -16.63 -35.72
N THR A 6 50.06 -17.63 -36.23
CA THR A 6 48.60 -17.54 -36.43
C THR A 6 47.79 -18.11 -35.29
N GLU A 7 48.34 -18.80 -34.28
CA GLU A 7 47.56 -19.37 -33.19
C GLU A 7 47.36 -18.43 -31.97
N SER A 8 48.22 -17.42 -31.79
CA SER A 8 48.08 -16.50 -30.64
C SER A 8 46.99 -15.41 -30.83
N SER A 9 46.59 -15.12 -32.07
CA SER A 9 45.56 -14.10 -32.37
C SER A 9 44.14 -14.62 -32.19
N GLN A 10 43.87 -15.91 -32.39
CA GLN A 10 42.56 -16.50 -32.19
C GLN A 10 42.23 -16.72 -30.69
N ALA A 11 43.22 -17.01 -29.85
CA ALA A 11 43.03 -17.18 -28.42
C ALA A 11 42.72 -15.86 -27.69
N ALA A 12 43.25 -14.71 -28.19
CA ALA A 12 42.98 -13.39 -27.65
C ALA A 12 41.58 -12.84 -28.02
N GLY A 13 41.05 -13.18 -29.21
CA GLY A 13 39.71 -12.81 -29.66
C GLY A 13 38.63 -13.52 -28.89
N GLY A 14 38.79 -14.84 -28.60
CA GLY A 14 37.84 -15.62 -27.88
C GLY A 14 37.70 -15.26 -26.37
N ALA A 15 38.75 -14.69 -25.77
CA ALA A 15 38.74 -14.22 -24.40
C ALA A 15 38.05 -12.85 -24.25
N ALA A 16 38.18 -11.97 -25.25
CA ALA A 16 37.53 -10.67 -25.27
C ALA A 16 36.02 -10.77 -25.52
N ASP A 17 35.59 -11.71 -26.36
CA ASP A 17 34.17 -11.95 -26.63
C ASP A 17 33.46 -12.68 -25.47
N ALA A 18 34.20 -13.42 -24.62
CA ALA A 18 33.65 -14.08 -23.40
C ALA A 18 33.48 -13.07 -22.25
N GLU A 19 34.23 -11.95 -22.23
CA GLU A 19 34.12 -10.92 -21.19
C GLU A 19 33.01 -9.90 -21.49
N ALA A 20 32.57 -9.80 -22.75
CA ALA A 20 31.50 -8.89 -23.18
C ALA A 20 30.06 -9.44 -22.94
N ALA A 21 29.94 -10.70 -22.56
CA ALA A 21 28.63 -11.31 -22.20
C ALA A 21 28.40 -11.28 -20.70
N GLU A 22 28.53 -10.14 -20.03
CA GLU A 22 27.80 -9.96 -18.76
C GLU A 22 26.31 -10.13 -19.04
N PRO A 23 25.60 -11.00 -18.34
CA PRO A 23 24.26 -11.37 -18.72
C PRO A 23 23.36 -10.12 -18.58
N GLU A 24 22.77 -9.70 -19.68
CA GLU A 24 21.70 -8.69 -19.79
C GLU A 24 20.60 -8.90 -18.73
N ASN A 25 20.51 -10.11 -18.19
CA ASN A 25 19.69 -10.51 -17.04
C ASN A 25 20.16 -9.94 -15.68
N ALA A 26 21.43 -9.59 -15.48
CA ALA A 26 21.90 -9.06 -14.19
C ALA A 26 21.41 -7.61 -14.00
N ASN A 27 21.22 -6.86 -15.07
CA ASN A 27 20.79 -5.48 -15.04
C ASN A 27 19.25 -5.35 -14.81
N ARG A 28 18.48 -6.38 -15.16
CA ARG A 28 17.01 -6.41 -15.01
C ARG A 28 16.54 -6.30 -13.54
N TRP A 29 17.30 -6.85 -12.61
CA TRP A 29 16.97 -6.85 -11.18
C TRP A 29 17.51 -5.65 -10.42
N ASN A 30 18.31 -4.81 -11.05
CA ASN A 30 18.86 -3.56 -10.48
C ASN A 30 18.06 -2.32 -10.86
N ASP A 31 16.88 -2.48 -11.48
CA ASP A 31 15.99 -1.37 -11.81
C ASP A 31 15.62 -0.60 -10.52
N PRO A 32 15.88 0.74 -10.47
CA PRO A 32 15.52 1.57 -9.32
C PRO A 32 14.01 1.64 -9.05
N ARG A 33 13.17 1.15 -9.97
CA ARG A 33 11.71 1.04 -9.79
C ARG A 33 11.31 -0.17 -8.95
N LEU A 34 12.19 -1.16 -8.80
CA LEU A 34 11.94 -2.34 -7.98
C LEU A 34 12.20 -2.01 -6.50
N PRO A 35 11.35 -2.48 -5.58
CA PRO A 35 11.53 -2.23 -4.15
C PRO A 35 12.70 -3.01 -3.55
N TRP A 36 13.08 -4.14 -4.14
CA TRP A 36 14.19 -5.01 -3.69
C TRP A 36 15.51 -4.69 -4.38
N TYR A 37 16.60 -5.24 -3.82
CA TYR A 37 17.95 -5.17 -4.36
C TYR A 37 18.36 -6.51 -4.97
N GLY A 38 18.75 -6.54 -6.25
CA GLY A 38 19.18 -7.77 -6.92
C GLY A 38 18.05 -8.79 -7.12
N LYS A 39 18.36 -10.07 -7.20
CA LYS A 39 17.36 -11.14 -7.36
C LYS A 39 16.40 -11.18 -6.16
N PRO A 40 15.06 -11.16 -6.39
CA PRO A 40 14.08 -11.21 -5.32
C PRO A 40 14.17 -12.55 -4.58
N ARG A 41 14.16 -12.51 -3.27
CA ARG A 41 14.03 -13.69 -2.41
C ARG A 41 12.55 -14.07 -2.30
N ALA A 42 12.26 -15.31 -1.91
CA ALA A 42 10.88 -15.75 -1.69
C ALA A 42 10.11 -14.84 -0.70
N VAL A 43 10.83 -14.28 0.28
CA VAL A 43 10.30 -13.34 1.28
C VAL A 43 9.88 -12.01 0.65
N ASP A 44 10.66 -11.50 -0.32
CA ASP A 44 10.35 -10.26 -1.05
C ASP A 44 9.08 -10.46 -1.90
N ILE A 45 9.00 -11.59 -2.59
CA ILE A 45 7.84 -11.96 -3.42
C ILE A 45 6.60 -12.11 -2.54
N LEU A 46 6.69 -12.80 -1.39
CA LEU A 46 5.58 -13.00 -0.47
C LEU A 46 5.06 -11.67 0.08
N CYS A 47 5.95 -10.77 0.51
CA CYS A 47 5.60 -9.45 1.00
C CYS A 47 4.92 -8.61 -0.11
N TRP A 48 5.49 -8.62 -1.32
CA TRP A 48 4.93 -7.90 -2.46
C TRP A 48 3.54 -8.41 -2.85
N VAL A 49 3.39 -9.74 -2.96
CA VAL A 49 2.09 -10.38 -3.24
C VAL A 49 1.08 -10.03 -2.14
N GLY A 50 1.48 -10.06 -0.87
CA GLY A 50 0.62 -9.64 0.24
C GLY A 50 0.13 -8.20 0.10
N ILE A 51 1.01 -7.25 -0.28
CA ILE A 51 0.64 -5.85 -0.51
C ILE A 51 -0.33 -5.72 -1.69
N VAL A 52 -0.06 -6.41 -2.80
CA VAL A 52 -0.95 -6.40 -3.97
C VAL A 52 -2.32 -7.00 -3.60
N LEU A 53 -2.35 -8.13 -2.90
CA LEU A 53 -3.59 -8.76 -2.44
C LEU A 53 -4.36 -7.86 -1.47
N SER A 54 -3.67 -7.12 -0.58
CA SER A 54 -4.34 -6.15 0.30
C SER A 54 -5.01 -5.03 -0.50
N GLY A 55 -4.37 -4.54 -1.56
CA GLY A 55 -4.94 -3.56 -2.47
C GLY A 55 -6.16 -4.10 -3.23
N VAL A 56 -6.05 -5.32 -3.78
CA VAL A 56 -7.16 -6.01 -4.46
C VAL A 56 -8.33 -6.23 -3.48
N PHE A 57 -8.05 -6.64 -2.24
CA PHE A 57 -9.05 -6.83 -1.21
C PHE A 57 -9.84 -5.55 -0.93
N TYR A 58 -9.16 -4.41 -0.70
CA TYR A 58 -9.85 -3.14 -0.49
C TYR A 58 -10.63 -2.68 -1.71
N TRP A 59 -10.09 -2.95 -2.90
CA TRP A 59 -10.77 -2.61 -4.15
C TRP A 59 -12.04 -3.45 -4.37
N ALA A 60 -11.98 -4.75 -4.10
CA ALA A 60 -13.11 -5.66 -4.18
C ALA A 60 -14.20 -5.34 -3.13
N LEU A 61 -13.80 -4.83 -1.96
CA LEU A 61 -14.74 -4.41 -0.92
C LEU A 61 -15.46 -3.09 -1.22
N LEU A 62 -14.97 -2.29 -2.17
CA LEU A 62 -15.49 -0.96 -2.44
C LEU A 62 -17.01 -0.93 -2.73
N PRO A 63 -17.56 -1.81 -3.59
CA PRO A 63 -19.01 -1.89 -3.82
C PRO A 63 -19.80 -2.38 -2.60
N LEU A 64 -19.22 -3.32 -1.85
CA LEU A 64 -19.88 -3.94 -0.71
C LEU A 64 -19.90 -3.03 0.53
N ARG A 65 -18.89 -2.18 0.68
CA ARG A 65 -18.70 -1.29 1.81
C ARG A 65 -19.91 -0.39 2.08
N LEU A 66 -20.39 0.30 1.04
CA LEU A 66 -21.50 1.24 1.19
C LEU A 66 -22.83 0.54 1.55
N SER A 67 -23.05 -0.66 1.03
CA SER A 67 -24.20 -1.48 1.35
C SER A 67 -24.15 -1.97 2.81
N LEU A 68 -23.00 -2.45 3.26
CA LEU A 68 -22.81 -3.00 4.61
C LEU A 68 -22.91 -1.93 5.72
N ILE A 69 -22.53 -0.69 5.47
CA ILE A 69 -22.60 0.40 6.46
C ILE A 69 -24.01 0.59 7.01
N GLY A 70 -25.04 0.46 6.17
CA GLY A 70 -26.43 0.65 6.57
C GLY A 70 -27.17 -0.61 7.00
N THR A 71 -26.63 -1.81 6.68
CA THR A 71 -27.30 -3.10 6.98
C THR A 71 -26.57 -3.89 8.07
N HIS A 72 -25.25 -3.98 7.97
CA HIS A 72 -24.40 -4.75 8.87
C HIS A 72 -23.12 -3.97 9.21
N PRO A 73 -23.23 -2.84 9.94
CA PRO A 73 -22.11 -1.92 10.16
C PRO A 73 -20.93 -2.56 10.90
N VAL A 74 -21.16 -3.49 11.83
CA VAL A 74 -20.09 -4.23 12.52
C VAL A 74 -19.29 -5.12 11.54
N VAL A 75 -19.97 -5.74 10.56
CA VAL A 75 -19.31 -6.54 9.53
C VAL A 75 -18.49 -5.62 8.60
N ALA A 76 -19.05 -4.46 8.23
CA ALA A 76 -18.34 -3.45 7.46
C ALA A 76 -17.07 -2.98 8.19
N GLU A 77 -17.15 -2.78 9.48
CA GLU A 77 -16.06 -2.38 10.35
C GLU A 77 -14.96 -3.45 10.44
N LEU A 78 -15.33 -4.70 10.68
CA LEU A 78 -14.43 -5.85 10.73
C LEU A 78 -13.65 -6.02 9.39
N LEU A 79 -14.35 -5.86 8.28
CA LEU A 79 -13.78 -6.02 6.94
C LEU A 79 -12.92 -4.83 6.51
N ASN A 80 -13.28 -3.61 6.84
CA ASN A 80 -12.64 -2.42 6.28
C ASN A 80 -12.05 -1.47 7.34
N GLY A 81 -12.60 -1.42 8.56
CA GLY A 81 -12.14 -0.50 9.61
C GLY A 81 -12.27 0.98 9.22
N SER A 82 -13.28 1.32 8.41
CA SER A 82 -13.43 2.70 7.95
C SER A 82 -14.10 3.59 9.00
N THR A 83 -13.76 4.89 8.97
CA THR A 83 -14.36 5.89 9.86
C THR A 83 -15.89 5.83 9.87
N GLU A 84 -16.49 5.70 8.68
CA GLU A 84 -17.95 5.66 8.52
C GLU A 84 -18.55 4.38 9.10
N SER A 85 -17.87 3.23 8.96
CA SER A 85 -18.37 1.96 9.53
C SER A 85 -18.32 1.96 11.05
N ILE A 86 -17.27 2.53 11.66
CA ILE A 86 -17.13 2.66 13.11
C ILE A 86 -18.23 3.58 13.69
N ILE A 87 -18.43 4.74 13.09
CA ILE A 87 -19.47 5.70 13.51
C ILE A 87 -20.86 5.06 13.38
N SER A 88 -21.13 4.39 12.24
CA SER A 88 -22.39 3.71 12.01
C SER A 88 -22.62 2.57 13.02
N ALA A 89 -21.63 1.70 13.24
CA ALA A 89 -21.73 0.59 14.18
C ALA A 89 -22.02 1.07 15.61
N ALA A 90 -21.37 2.17 16.04
CA ALA A 90 -21.60 2.76 17.36
C ALA A 90 -23.01 3.39 17.47
N ALA A 91 -23.52 4.01 16.40
CA ALA A 91 -24.88 4.54 16.37
C ALA A 91 -25.93 3.44 16.44
N PHE A 92 -25.71 2.31 15.72
CA PHE A 92 -26.58 1.13 15.82
C PHE A 92 -26.52 0.48 17.22
N ALA A 93 -25.33 0.43 17.84
CA ALA A 93 -25.19 -0.04 19.21
C ALA A 93 -26.00 0.80 20.20
N ARG A 94 -26.09 2.13 20.02
CA ARG A 94 -26.97 3.01 20.80
C ARG A 94 -28.46 2.73 20.57
N ALA A 95 -28.81 2.39 19.33
CA ALA A 95 -30.19 2.06 18.96
C ALA A 95 -30.65 0.69 19.50
N GLY A 96 -29.77 -0.09 20.13
CA GLY A 96 -30.04 -1.41 20.65
C GLY A 96 -29.63 -2.59 19.77
N ASP A 97 -29.07 -2.28 18.58
CA ASP A 97 -28.62 -3.29 17.60
C ASP A 97 -27.15 -3.68 17.84
N GLY A 98 -26.79 -4.03 19.07
CA GLY A 98 -25.44 -4.45 19.41
C GLY A 98 -24.89 -3.79 20.67
N THR A 99 -23.59 -4.01 20.95
CA THR A 99 -22.90 -3.42 22.10
C THR A 99 -21.66 -2.65 21.67
N LEU A 100 -21.34 -1.58 22.37
CA LEU A 100 -20.16 -0.77 22.10
C LEU A 100 -18.85 -1.58 22.21
N ALA A 101 -18.83 -2.60 23.08
CA ALA A 101 -17.67 -3.49 23.20
C ALA A 101 -17.41 -4.29 21.92
N VAL A 102 -18.46 -4.75 21.23
CA VAL A 102 -18.34 -5.45 19.94
C VAL A 102 -17.80 -4.50 18.88
N VAL A 103 -18.25 -3.25 18.86
CA VAL A 103 -17.72 -2.21 17.94
C VAL A 103 -16.22 -2.00 18.17
N LEU A 104 -15.79 -1.79 19.42
CA LEU A 104 -14.39 -1.58 19.74
C LEU A 104 -13.51 -2.78 19.37
N LEU A 105 -14.00 -4.01 19.57
CA LEU A 105 -13.26 -5.23 19.24
C LEU A 105 -13.23 -5.52 17.73
N ALA A 106 -14.32 -5.25 17.01
CA ALA A 106 -14.39 -5.47 15.56
C ALA A 106 -13.51 -4.50 14.76
N ALA A 107 -13.30 -3.27 15.26
CA ALA A 107 -12.45 -2.28 14.64
C ALA A 107 -10.97 -2.70 14.56
N ILE A 108 -10.46 -3.39 15.58
CA ILE A 108 -9.04 -3.76 15.66
C ILE A 108 -8.58 -4.54 14.42
N PRO A 109 -9.16 -5.72 14.10
CA PRO A 109 -8.76 -6.46 12.89
C PRO A 109 -9.09 -5.68 11.61
N GLY A 110 -10.13 -4.87 11.59
CA GLY A 110 -10.46 -4.01 10.47
C GLY A 110 -9.36 -3.00 10.12
N LEU A 111 -8.77 -2.39 11.15
CA LEU A 111 -7.77 -1.34 11.02
C LEU A 111 -6.33 -1.87 10.86
N VAL A 112 -5.97 -2.92 11.62
CA VAL A 112 -4.56 -3.33 11.85
C VAL A 112 -4.09 -4.45 10.91
N LYS A 113 -5.00 -5.22 10.31
CA LYS A 113 -4.72 -6.50 9.58
C LYS A 113 -3.62 -6.43 8.51
N PHE A 114 -3.51 -5.31 7.81
CA PHE A 114 -2.51 -5.15 6.74
C PHE A 114 -1.30 -4.30 7.13
N ASP A 115 -1.31 -3.67 8.30
CA ASP A 115 -0.21 -2.80 8.73
C ASP A 115 1.08 -3.57 8.96
N VAL A 116 0.97 -4.84 9.36
CA VAL A 116 2.10 -5.76 9.46
C VAL A 116 2.84 -5.94 8.13
N LEU A 117 2.10 -5.98 7.01
CA LEU A 117 2.70 -6.11 5.67
C LEU A 117 3.54 -4.87 5.32
N TYR A 118 3.04 -3.68 5.64
CA TYR A 118 3.76 -2.44 5.40
C TYR A 118 4.95 -2.26 6.34
N TRP A 119 4.81 -2.65 7.61
CA TRP A 119 5.93 -2.73 8.54
C TRP A 119 7.01 -3.69 8.00
N TRP A 120 6.60 -4.85 7.50
CA TRP A 120 7.52 -5.85 6.94
C TRP A 120 8.20 -5.34 5.67
N ALA A 121 7.47 -4.67 4.77
CA ALA A 121 8.03 -4.01 3.60
C ALA A 121 9.11 -2.97 3.97
N GLY A 122 8.86 -2.19 5.03
CA GLY A 122 9.85 -1.26 5.58
C GLY A 122 11.10 -1.96 6.09
N ARG A 123 10.95 -3.13 6.72
CA ARG A 123 12.04 -3.95 7.21
C ARG A 123 12.88 -4.56 6.09
N LEU A 124 12.25 -4.97 4.99
CA LEU A 124 12.90 -5.61 3.84
C LEU A 124 13.55 -4.59 2.90
N TRP A 125 12.82 -3.55 2.54
CA TRP A 125 13.19 -2.67 1.43
C TRP A 125 13.53 -1.25 1.85
N GLY A 126 13.18 -0.86 3.06
CA GLY A 126 13.59 0.39 3.68
C GLY A 126 13.24 1.63 2.86
N GLU A 127 14.25 2.45 2.61
CA GLU A 127 14.14 3.75 1.96
C GLU A 127 13.58 3.66 0.53
N ARG A 128 13.95 2.62 -0.25
CA ARG A 128 13.46 2.44 -1.62
C ARG A 128 11.93 2.34 -1.67
N PHE A 129 11.37 1.55 -0.78
CA PHE A 129 9.92 1.39 -0.73
C PHE A 129 9.22 2.69 -0.32
N ILE A 130 9.80 3.44 0.61
CA ILE A 130 9.25 4.74 1.03
C ILE A 130 9.26 5.73 -0.14
N MET A 131 10.35 5.79 -0.92
CA MET A 131 10.43 6.69 -2.08
C MET A 131 9.43 6.32 -3.19
N ALA A 132 9.05 5.05 -3.30
CA ALA A 132 8.06 4.57 -4.26
C ALA A 132 6.62 4.92 -3.85
N LEU A 133 6.36 5.22 -2.57
CA LEU A 133 5.02 5.57 -2.09
C LEU A 133 4.62 7.01 -2.47
N PRO A 134 3.32 7.27 -2.69
CA PRO A 134 2.81 8.63 -2.85
C PRO A 134 3.19 9.51 -1.66
N GLY A 135 3.90 10.61 -1.91
CA GLY A 135 4.44 11.49 -0.85
C GLY A 135 5.77 11.04 -0.25
N GLY A 136 6.30 9.88 -0.60
CA GLY A 136 7.54 9.31 -0.06
C GLY A 136 8.78 10.19 -0.29
N ARG A 137 8.84 10.94 -1.41
CA ARG A 137 9.92 11.90 -1.68
C ARG A 137 10.01 13.01 -0.64
N SER A 138 8.88 13.48 -0.11
CA SER A 138 8.86 14.46 0.98
C SER A 138 9.26 13.83 2.31
N ALA A 139 8.85 12.60 2.57
CA ALA A 139 9.26 11.82 3.74
C ALA A 139 10.77 11.53 3.71
N GLY A 140 11.34 11.23 2.54
CA GLY A 140 12.77 10.95 2.34
C GLY A 140 13.69 12.08 2.83
N LYS A 141 13.29 13.34 2.70
CA LYS A 141 14.07 14.49 3.18
C LYS A 141 14.25 14.50 4.72
N HIS A 142 13.34 13.91 5.45
CA HIS A 142 13.38 13.80 6.92
C HIS A 142 13.93 12.46 7.41
N MET A 143 14.17 11.53 6.52
CA MET A 143 14.59 10.16 6.77
C MET A 143 15.84 10.04 7.63
N ALA A 144 16.86 10.83 7.34
CA ALA A 144 18.10 10.85 8.10
C ALA A 144 17.89 11.31 9.57
N ARG A 145 16.84 12.11 9.84
CA ARG A 145 16.45 12.47 11.20
C ARG A 145 15.76 11.32 11.92
N VAL A 146 14.87 10.63 11.23
CA VAL A 146 14.14 9.46 11.77
C VAL A 146 15.12 8.34 12.12
N GLN A 147 16.09 8.06 11.25
CA GLN A 147 17.14 7.06 11.50
C GLN A 147 17.99 7.43 12.75
N ARG A 148 18.41 8.68 12.86
CA ARG A 148 19.19 9.17 14.01
C ARG A 148 18.38 9.17 15.31
N ALA A 149 17.09 9.43 15.23
CA ALA A 149 16.19 9.44 16.37
C ALA A 149 15.92 8.04 16.95
N GLY A 150 16.10 6.98 16.13
CA GLY A 150 15.94 5.58 16.54
C GLY A 150 14.49 5.15 16.77
N ALA A 151 14.30 3.88 17.07
CA ALA A 151 12.98 3.26 17.23
C ALA A 151 12.11 3.93 18.31
N LYS A 152 12.70 4.47 19.37
CA LYS A 152 11.93 5.10 20.48
C LYS A 152 11.16 6.34 20.06
N PHE A 153 11.67 7.11 19.09
CA PHE A 153 10.97 8.29 18.56
C PHE A 153 9.84 7.94 17.59
N THR A 154 9.89 6.74 17.00
CA THR A 154 8.82 6.27 16.12
C THR A 154 7.62 5.72 16.90
N TRP A 155 7.77 5.41 18.21
CA TRP A 155 6.68 4.89 19.04
C TRP A 155 5.45 5.80 19.08
N PRO A 156 5.57 7.07 19.48
CA PRO A 156 4.42 7.98 19.47
C PRO A 156 3.87 8.21 18.07
N ALA A 157 4.74 8.19 17.05
CA ALA A 157 4.31 8.39 15.67
C ALA A 157 3.34 7.29 15.19
N VAL A 158 3.53 6.02 15.60
CA VAL A 158 2.62 4.92 15.27
C VAL A 158 1.23 5.17 15.86
N VAL A 159 1.14 5.54 17.15
CA VAL A 159 -0.15 5.81 17.81
C VAL A 159 -0.82 7.04 17.22
N VAL A 160 -0.07 8.13 17.03
CA VAL A 160 -0.61 9.40 16.53
C VAL A 160 -0.95 9.33 15.04
N SER A 161 -0.42 8.35 14.29
CA SER A 161 -0.67 8.19 12.85
C SER A 161 -2.15 8.05 12.50
N PHE A 162 -2.98 7.55 13.41
CA PHE A 162 -4.42 7.45 13.23
C PHE A 162 -5.12 8.82 13.17
N PHE A 163 -4.54 9.81 13.81
CA PHE A 163 -5.10 11.17 13.93
C PHE A 163 -4.53 12.15 12.90
N LEU A 164 -3.43 11.77 12.25
CA LEU A 164 -2.78 12.63 11.27
C LEU A 164 -3.34 12.41 9.87
N PRO A 165 -3.48 13.48 9.05
CA PRO A 165 -3.89 13.37 7.65
C PRO A 165 -2.71 12.92 6.76
N ILE A 166 -1.94 11.94 7.22
CA ILE A 166 -0.78 11.37 6.52
C ILE A 166 -1.12 9.91 6.20
N PRO A 167 -0.77 9.40 5.01
CA PRO A 167 -0.98 7.99 4.71
C PRO A 167 -0.28 7.09 5.74
N ARG A 168 -1.06 6.34 6.53
CA ARG A 168 -0.55 5.45 7.60
C ARG A 168 0.51 4.48 7.11
N VAL A 169 0.38 4.01 5.87
CA VAL A 169 1.35 3.15 5.21
C VAL A 169 2.77 3.67 5.37
N ILE A 170 2.99 4.98 5.24
CA ILE A 170 4.31 5.60 5.36
C ILE A 170 4.85 5.41 6.79
N ILE A 171 4.03 5.59 7.82
CA ILE A 171 4.44 5.44 9.22
C ILE A 171 4.76 3.98 9.54
N CYS A 172 3.94 3.03 9.07
CA CYS A 172 4.19 1.60 9.25
C CYS A 172 5.52 1.18 8.59
N VAL A 173 5.78 1.65 7.37
CA VAL A 173 7.04 1.38 6.65
C VAL A 173 8.23 2.00 7.38
N ILE A 174 8.11 3.24 7.86
CA ILE A 174 9.16 3.91 8.64
C ILE A 174 9.43 3.15 9.94
N ALA A 175 8.40 2.68 10.65
CA ALA A 175 8.56 1.90 11.88
C ALA A 175 9.34 0.59 11.63
N GLY A 176 9.04 -0.12 10.54
CA GLY A 176 9.77 -1.30 10.11
C GLY A 176 11.23 -0.99 9.77
N TRP A 177 11.46 0.05 8.98
CA TRP A 177 12.78 0.49 8.56
C TRP A 177 13.65 1.00 9.72
N ALA A 178 13.07 1.72 10.69
CA ALA A 178 13.75 2.17 11.90
C ALA A 178 14.12 1.01 12.86
N GLY A 179 13.81 -0.24 12.52
CA GLY A 179 14.16 -1.41 13.31
C GLY A 179 13.25 -1.70 14.50
N MET A 180 12.05 -1.12 14.55
CA MET A 180 11.08 -1.40 15.60
C MET A 180 10.74 -2.91 15.62
N ARG A 181 10.67 -3.51 16.82
CA ARG A 181 10.25 -4.91 16.96
C ARG A 181 8.78 -5.05 16.59
N LEU A 182 8.43 -6.14 15.91
CA LEU A 182 7.04 -6.40 15.47
C LEU A 182 6.04 -6.35 16.63
N VAL A 183 6.38 -6.97 17.76
CA VAL A 183 5.51 -6.97 18.96
C VAL A 183 5.27 -5.55 19.46
N THR A 184 6.31 -4.72 19.55
CA THR A 184 6.18 -3.32 19.97
C THR A 184 5.33 -2.53 18.98
N PHE A 185 5.55 -2.74 17.69
CA PHE A 185 4.74 -2.13 16.63
C PHE A 185 3.26 -2.49 16.78
N LEU A 186 2.94 -3.79 16.89
CA LEU A 186 1.56 -4.27 17.04
C LEU A 186 0.86 -3.73 18.29
N ILE A 187 1.57 -3.68 19.43
CA ILE A 187 1.00 -3.13 20.66
C ILE A 187 0.64 -1.65 20.47
N LEU A 188 1.56 -0.84 19.92
CA LEU A 188 1.33 0.58 19.68
C LEU A 188 0.24 0.81 18.63
N ASP A 189 0.20 -0.02 17.61
CA ASP A 189 -0.78 0.03 16.54
C ASP A 189 -2.19 -0.27 17.06
N VAL A 190 -2.34 -1.33 17.86
CA VAL A 190 -3.60 -1.66 18.54
C VAL A 190 -4.03 -0.57 19.51
N ILE A 191 -3.10 0.02 20.29
CA ILE A 191 -3.41 1.15 21.17
C ILE A 191 -3.92 2.34 20.35
N GLY A 192 -3.24 2.70 19.27
CA GLY A 192 -3.67 3.77 18.37
C GLY A 192 -5.04 3.50 17.75
N ALA A 193 -5.27 2.26 17.29
CA ALA A 193 -6.55 1.83 16.75
C ALA A 193 -7.67 1.94 17.77
N LEU A 194 -7.44 1.50 19.03
CA LEU A 194 -8.45 1.60 20.11
C LEU A 194 -8.76 3.06 20.46
N LEU A 195 -7.75 3.93 20.56
CA LEU A 195 -7.96 5.35 20.83
C LEU A 195 -8.77 6.02 19.70
N TRP A 196 -8.40 5.75 18.45
CA TRP A 196 -9.12 6.25 17.29
C TRP A 196 -10.55 5.75 17.23
N THR A 197 -10.75 4.42 17.40
CA THR A 197 -12.07 3.80 17.41
C THR A 197 -12.91 4.32 18.56
N GLY A 198 -12.32 4.48 19.76
CA GLY A 198 -13.01 5.04 20.92
C GLY A 198 -13.52 6.46 20.66
N LEU A 199 -12.72 7.30 20.00
CA LEU A 199 -13.12 8.64 19.59
C LEU A 199 -14.30 8.61 18.60
N LEU A 200 -14.18 7.80 17.54
CA LEU A 200 -15.21 7.69 16.51
C LEU A 200 -16.47 7.02 17.02
N ALA A 201 -16.34 6.00 17.85
CA ALA A 201 -17.44 5.32 18.47
C ALA A 201 -18.17 6.23 19.46
N GLY A 202 -17.45 7.06 20.22
CA GLY A 202 -18.03 8.12 21.05
C GLY A 202 -18.85 9.11 20.23
N LEU A 203 -18.32 9.55 19.10
CA LEU A 203 -19.03 10.43 18.17
C LEU A 203 -20.28 9.75 17.59
N GLY A 204 -20.16 8.53 17.08
CA GLY A 204 -21.29 7.77 16.55
C GLY A 204 -22.38 7.51 17.58
N TYR A 205 -21.98 7.19 18.81
CA TYR A 205 -22.90 7.02 19.93
C TYR A 205 -23.60 8.34 20.31
N ALA A 206 -22.91 9.48 20.27
CA ALA A 206 -23.49 10.79 20.54
C ALA A 206 -24.52 11.19 19.47
N LEU A 207 -24.23 10.94 18.19
CA LEU A 207 -25.14 11.21 17.06
C LEU A 207 -26.38 10.30 17.06
N GLY A 208 -26.24 9.06 17.52
CA GLY A 208 -27.35 8.12 17.72
C GLY A 208 -28.23 7.92 16.49
N HIS A 209 -29.53 8.24 16.62
CA HIS A 209 -30.54 8.00 15.58
C HIS A 209 -30.23 8.71 14.25
N ASP A 210 -29.70 9.92 14.29
CA ASP A 210 -29.40 10.70 13.08
C ASP A 210 -28.32 10.03 12.25
N ALA A 211 -27.30 9.44 12.91
CA ALA A 211 -26.26 8.68 12.22
C ALA A 211 -26.82 7.37 11.61
N VAL A 212 -27.77 6.70 12.28
CA VAL A 212 -28.43 5.50 11.73
C VAL A 212 -29.24 5.85 10.48
N VAL A 213 -30.01 6.93 10.52
CA VAL A 213 -30.78 7.42 9.36
C VAL A 213 -29.87 7.75 8.20
N ALA A 214 -28.78 8.49 8.46
CA ALA A 214 -27.80 8.83 7.44
C ALA A 214 -27.12 7.57 6.84
N ALA A 215 -26.72 6.60 7.67
CA ALA A 215 -26.11 5.35 7.22
C ALA A 215 -27.04 4.53 6.34
N LYS A 216 -28.31 4.41 6.71
CA LYS A 216 -29.35 3.69 5.94
C LYS A 216 -29.62 4.40 4.60
N THR A 217 -29.66 5.73 4.60
CA THR A 217 -29.85 6.51 3.39
C THR A 217 -28.66 6.33 2.41
N ILE A 218 -27.43 6.42 2.91
CA ILE A 218 -26.22 6.16 2.11
C ILE A 218 -26.24 4.74 1.53
N SER A 219 -26.60 3.75 2.36
CA SER A 219 -26.68 2.35 1.92
C SER A 219 -27.74 2.14 0.82
N HIS A 220 -28.86 2.81 0.91
CA HIS A 220 -29.92 2.74 -0.11
C HIS A 220 -29.46 3.24 -1.47
N TYR A 221 -28.66 4.31 -1.52
CA TYR A 221 -28.12 4.86 -2.77
C TYR A 221 -26.76 4.24 -3.14
N SER A 222 -26.21 3.33 -2.37
CA SER A 222 -24.86 2.75 -2.54
C SER A 222 -24.65 2.11 -3.90
N TRP A 223 -25.68 1.49 -4.46
CA TRP A 223 -25.64 0.84 -5.78
C TRP A 223 -25.30 1.84 -6.90
N TRP A 224 -25.92 3.01 -6.87
CA TRP A 224 -25.67 4.07 -7.86
C TRP A 224 -24.26 4.65 -7.73
N PHE A 225 -23.80 4.88 -6.49
CA PHE A 225 -22.43 5.32 -6.23
C PHE A 225 -21.40 4.27 -6.69
N THR A 226 -21.67 3.00 -6.44
CA THR A 226 -20.82 1.90 -6.89
C THR A 226 -20.71 1.86 -8.40
N ILE A 227 -21.83 1.91 -9.12
CA ILE A 227 -21.84 1.95 -10.59
C ILE A 227 -21.04 3.16 -11.08
N ALA A 228 -21.26 4.34 -10.52
CA ALA A 228 -20.54 5.54 -10.91
C ALA A 228 -19.03 5.42 -10.69
N ILE A 229 -18.58 4.91 -9.55
CA ILE A 229 -17.16 4.70 -9.24
C ILE A 229 -16.54 3.67 -10.19
N VAL A 230 -17.22 2.55 -10.43
CA VAL A 230 -16.74 1.51 -11.35
C VAL A 230 -16.65 2.05 -12.77
N ALA A 231 -17.70 2.74 -13.25
CA ALA A 231 -17.70 3.35 -14.58
C ALA A 231 -16.57 4.38 -14.74
N LEU A 232 -16.37 5.23 -13.74
CA LEU A 232 -15.30 6.23 -13.73
C LEU A 232 -13.91 5.57 -13.73
N SER A 233 -13.74 4.50 -12.95
CA SER A 233 -12.49 3.75 -12.87
C SER A 233 -12.17 3.06 -14.20
N VAL A 234 -13.15 2.40 -14.83
CA VAL A 234 -13.01 1.79 -16.15
C VAL A 234 -12.68 2.87 -17.20
N LEU A 235 -13.39 3.99 -17.19
CA LEU A 235 -13.13 5.10 -18.10
C LEU A 235 -11.70 5.65 -17.94
N PHE A 236 -11.24 5.79 -16.71
CA PHE A 236 -9.87 6.24 -16.41
C PHE A 236 -8.82 5.26 -16.93
N VAL A 237 -9.00 3.96 -16.68
CA VAL A 237 -8.09 2.90 -17.17
C VAL A 237 -8.06 2.88 -18.69
N VAL A 238 -9.23 2.92 -19.36
CA VAL A 238 -9.31 2.94 -20.82
C VAL A 238 -8.64 4.18 -21.41
N ARG A 239 -8.86 5.35 -20.80
CA ARG A 239 -8.19 6.60 -21.24
C ARG A 239 -6.69 6.56 -21.04
N SER A 240 -6.23 6.02 -19.92
CA SER A 240 -4.80 5.85 -19.62
C SER A 240 -4.14 4.92 -20.64
N GLN A 241 -4.75 3.79 -20.95
CA GLN A 241 -4.24 2.85 -21.95
C GLN A 241 -4.23 3.42 -23.38
N ARG A 242 -5.25 4.20 -23.73
CA ARG A 242 -5.28 4.88 -25.04
C ARG A 242 -4.16 5.90 -25.19
N ARG A 243 -3.84 6.67 -24.13
CA ARG A 243 -2.71 7.60 -24.13
C ARG A 243 -1.38 6.88 -24.29
N LEU A 244 -1.13 5.83 -23.51
CA LEU A 244 0.10 5.02 -23.63
C LEU A 244 0.28 4.42 -25.04
N ARG A 245 -0.80 3.95 -25.68
CA ARG A 245 -0.74 3.44 -27.07
C ARG A 245 -0.48 4.56 -28.08
N ALA A 246 -1.03 5.75 -27.88
CA ALA A 246 -0.78 6.88 -28.75
C ALA A 246 0.69 7.35 -28.64
N ASP A 247 1.24 7.41 -27.43
CA ASP A 247 2.63 7.80 -27.17
C ASP A 247 3.61 6.78 -27.76
N THR A 248 3.32 5.47 -27.66
CA THR A 248 4.14 4.42 -28.27
C THR A 248 4.07 4.45 -29.80
N ALA A 249 2.91 4.73 -30.38
CA ALA A 249 2.74 4.86 -31.82
C ALA A 249 3.48 6.11 -32.37
N ALA A 250 3.41 7.23 -31.64
CA ALA A 250 4.13 8.44 -32.00
C ALA A 250 5.65 8.26 -31.94
N ALA A 251 6.16 7.56 -30.91
CA ALA A 251 7.57 7.25 -30.77
C ALA A 251 8.08 6.32 -31.88
N ALA A 252 7.27 5.33 -32.27
CA ALA A 252 7.60 4.43 -33.39
C ALA A 252 7.61 5.15 -34.74
N ALA A 253 6.71 6.11 -34.96
CA ALA A 253 6.67 6.92 -36.18
C ALA A 253 7.88 7.87 -36.28
N ALA A 254 8.30 8.45 -35.15
CA ALA A 254 9.52 9.32 -35.11
C ALA A 254 10.80 8.53 -35.42
N ALA A 255 10.94 7.33 -34.82
CA ALA A 255 12.11 6.47 -35.10
C ALA A 255 12.18 5.94 -36.51
N GLY A 256 11.06 5.87 -37.25
CA GLY A 256 11.04 5.48 -38.67
C GLY A 256 11.42 6.59 -39.64
N GLN A 257 11.39 7.87 -39.21
CA GLN A 257 11.76 9.02 -40.04
C GLN A 257 13.26 9.37 -39.95
N ASP A 258 13.92 8.95 -38.88
CA ASP A 258 15.38 9.19 -38.70
C ASP A 258 16.25 8.10 -39.38
N GLY A 259 15.64 7.10 -40.04
CA GLY A 259 16.30 5.97 -40.70
C GLY A 259 16.31 6.04 -42.26
N GLU A 260 15.72 7.07 -42.85
CA GLU A 260 15.82 7.37 -44.31
C GLU A 260 16.80 8.54 -44.59
#